data_8668ac4f0ce0cda9fd231ddc638be577
#
_entry.id   8668ac4f0ce0cda9fd231ddc638be577
#
_cell.length_a   1.000
_cell.length_b   1.000
_cell.length_c   1.000
_cell.angle_alpha   90.00
_cell.angle_beta   90.00
_cell.angle_gamma   90.00
#
_symmetry.space_group_name_H-M   'P 1'
#
loop_
_entity.id
_entity.type
_entity.pdbx_description
1 polymer ?
#
loop_
_entity_poly.entity_id
_entity_poly.type
_entity_poly.pdbx_seq_one_letter_code
_entity_poly.pdbx_strand_id
1 'polypeptide(L)'
;YNLYERNKIVSEYDIPEIPLAIEEQYDVIVIAGEPEGVAAAVSAARNGAKTLLIEEKEELGGLFTYGMLNFIDYPKGSKGDTVTTGIYQEWRKLIGNDVAFGIEEGKAMFYKLVSEEENLTFLPQTKVIEAIVENNTVTGLTIKNKNGTKTIAANSFIDATQDADFAVMAGAPYFLGAADIGNPDRKMAVTLMIHLQDVDWLGVFKAVRKKTFGEARMNLTAAWGFDDLHKTYKPVNENTRLRGLNLVKDGDNYYINALQIFGIDGLDPVSKQQAIEIGKAETEHIVAYLNENFPGFENAKIASYPTE
;
A
#
# COMPACT_ATOMS: atom_id res chain seq x y z
N TYR A 1 -14.00 4.68 -19.63
CA TYR A 1 -14.14 5.49 -18.38
C TYR A 1 -13.67 6.89 -18.70
N ASN A 2 -14.55 7.87 -18.57
CA ASN A 2 -14.28 9.25 -18.98
C ASN A 2 -13.59 9.98 -17.82
N LEU A 3 -12.53 10.75 -18.09
CA LEU A 3 -11.82 11.59 -17.12
C LEU A 3 -12.76 12.48 -16.27
N TYR A 4 -13.89 12.90 -16.85
CA TYR A 4 -14.91 13.69 -16.15
C TYR A 4 -15.64 12.88 -15.06
N GLU A 5 -15.97 11.62 -15.31
CA GLU A 5 -16.59 10.74 -14.30
C GLU A 5 -15.59 10.35 -13.21
N ARG A 6 -14.31 10.16 -13.58
CA ARG A 6 -13.21 9.91 -12.66
C ARG A 6 -13.04 11.04 -11.62
N ASN A 7 -12.97 12.28 -12.09
CA ASN A 7 -12.86 13.46 -11.21
C ASN A 7 -14.09 13.65 -10.31
N LYS A 8 -15.28 13.29 -10.79
CA LYS A 8 -16.52 13.36 -10.00
C LYS A 8 -16.53 12.33 -8.86
N ILE A 9 -16.08 11.12 -9.11
CA ILE A 9 -16.01 10.05 -8.10
C ILE A 9 -15.04 10.44 -6.98
N VAL A 10 -13.85 10.94 -7.32
CA VAL A 10 -12.84 11.37 -6.33
C VAL A 10 -13.36 12.51 -5.44
N SER A 11 -14.24 13.38 -5.95
CA SER A 11 -14.82 14.51 -5.19
C SER A 11 -16.04 14.13 -4.33
N GLU A 12 -16.59 12.92 -4.47
CA GLU A 12 -17.80 12.50 -3.75
C GLU A 12 -17.49 11.81 -2.40
N TYR A 13 -16.24 11.43 -2.14
CA TYR A 13 -15.87 10.71 -0.93
C TYR A 13 -14.92 11.55 -0.07
N ASP A 14 -15.50 12.28 0.86
CA ASP A 14 -14.74 12.96 1.91
C ASP A 14 -14.32 11.96 3.00
N ILE A 15 -13.14 12.18 3.58
CA ILE A 15 -12.69 11.44 4.76
C ILE A 15 -13.71 11.68 5.88
N PRO A 16 -14.31 10.64 6.45
CA PRO A 16 -15.28 10.83 7.51
C PRO A 16 -14.62 11.42 8.76
N GLU A 17 -15.30 12.35 9.40
CA GLU A 17 -14.87 12.81 10.72
C GLU A 17 -14.85 11.65 11.71
N ILE A 18 -13.93 11.70 12.68
CA ILE A 18 -13.93 10.74 13.79
C ILE A 18 -15.26 10.86 14.52
N PRO A 19 -16.06 9.77 14.61
CA PRO A 19 -17.32 9.81 15.32
C PRO A 19 -17.15 10.29 16.76
N LEU A 20 -18.01 11.22 17.20
CA LEU A 20 -18.00 11.73 18.58
C LEU A 20 -18.35 10.63 19.59
N ALA A 21 -19.17 9.67 19.18
CA ALA A 21 -19.56 8.54 20.00
C ALA A 21 -19.35 7.24 19.19
N ILE A 22 -18.53 6.35 19.71
CA ILE A 22 -18.41 4.96 19.27
C ILE A 22 -19.03 4.05 20.32
N GLU A 23 -19.57 2.94 19.87
CA GLU A 23 -20.17 1.98 20.78
C GLU A 23 -19.11 1.26 21.63
N GLU A 24 -19.57 0.60 22.67
CA GLU A 24 -18.67 -0.13 23.59
C GLU A 24 -18.51 -1.59 23.19
N GLN A 25 -19.35 -2.07 22.27
CA GLN A 25 -19.34 -3.47 21.85
C GLN A 25 -19.68 -3.63 20.36
N TYR A 26 -18.92 -4.49 19.70
CA TYR A 26 -19.08 -4.90 18.31
C TYR A 26 -19.09 -6.43 18.19
N ASP A 27 -19.55 -6.95 17.06
CA ASP A 27 -19.37 -8.36 16.73
C ASP A 27 -17.94 -8.62 16.23
N VAL A 28 -17.46 -7.74 15.36
CA VAL A 28 -16.12 -7.82 14.76
C VAL A 28 -15.42 -6.48 14.85
N ILE A 29 -14.15 -6.49 15.27
CA ILE A 29 -13.23 -5.34 15.13
C ILE A 29 -12.12 -5.75 14.18
N VAL A 30 -11.90 -4.92 13.15
CA VAL A 30 -10.80 -5.05 12.19
C VAL A 30 -9.79 -3.95 12.48
N ILE A 31 -8.53 -4.33 12.67
CA ILE A 31 -7.43 -3.44 12.99
C ILE A 31 -6.57 -3.22 11.76
N ALA A 32 -6.38 -1.99 11.36
CA ALA A 32 -5.78 -1.41 10.17
C ALA A 32 -6.69 -1.41 8.93
N GLY A 33 -6.73 -0.25 8.28
CA GLY A 33 -7.49 0.03 7.05
C GLY A 33 -6.69 -0.22 5.77
N GLU A 34 -5.75 -1.17 5.81
CA GLU A 34 -5.04 -1.69 4.66
C GLU A 34 -6.02 -2.35 3.67
N PRO A 35 -5.66 -2.65 2.42
CA PRO A 35 -6.56 -3.29 1.47
C PRO A 35 -7.23 -4.56 1.99
N GLU A 36 -6.49 -5.38 2.73
CA GLU A 36 -6.98 -6.59 3.40
C GLU A 36 -7.93 -6.29 4.54
N GLY A 37 -7.67 -5.22 5.32
CA GLY A 37 -8.54 -4.79 6.39
C GLY A 37 -9.87 -4.25 5.87
N VAL A 38 -9.85 -3.47 4.80
CA VAL A 38 -11.07 -3.04 4.11
C VAL A 38 -11.87 -4.26 3.62
N ALA A 39 -11.21 -5.23 3.00
CA ALA A 39 -11.88 -6.44 2.52
C ALA A 39 -12.49 -7.25 3.66
N ALA A 40 -11.79 -7.39 4.78
CA ALA A 40 -12.28 -8.08 5.98
C ALA A 40 -13.48 -7.37 6.59
N ALA A 41 -13.41 -6.04 6.77
CA ALA A 41 -14.46 -5.25 7.38
C ALA A 41 -15.74 -5.23 6.54
N VAL A 42 -15.61 -4.97 5.23
CA VAL A 42 -16.74 -5.01 4.29
C VAL A 42 -17.39 -6.40 4.27
N SER A 43 -16.56 -7.46 4.25
CA SER A 43 -17.08 -8.84 4.27
C SER A 43 -17.84 -9.15 5.57
N ALA A 44 -17.31 -8.76 6.73
CA ALA A 44 -17.98 -8.95 8.01
C ALA A 44 -19.34 -8.23 8.07
N ALA A 45 -19.35 -6.95 7.67
CA ALA A 45 -20.57 -6.14 7.65
C ALA A 45 -21.66 -6.70 6.71
N ARG A 46 -21.29 -7.15 5.52
CA ARG A 46 -22.21 -7.79 4.55
C ARG A 46 -22.79 -9.11 5.05
N ASN A 47 -22.11 -9.78 5.97
CA ASN A 47 -22.65 -10.96 6.64
C ASN A 47 -23.47 -10.62 7.89
N GLY A 48 -23.81 -9.35 8.11
CA GLY A 48 -24.67 -8.88 9.18
C GLY A 48 -23.99 -8.65 10.52
N ALA A 49 -22.65 -8.74 10.58
CA ALA A 49 -21.90 -8.45 11.78
C ALA A 49 -21.80 -6.92 11.98
N LYS A 50 -22.08 -6.46 13.19
CA LYS A 50 -21.77 -5.09 13.60
C LYS A 50 -20.27 -4.92 13.70
N THR A 51 -19.71 -4.21 12.75
CA THR A 51 -18.26 -4.17 12.49
C THR A 51 -17.67 -2.80 12.76
N LEU A 52 -16.50 -2.77 13.39
CA LEU A 52 -15.65 -1.58 13.53
C LEU A 52 -14.36 -1.78 12.74
N LEU A 53 -14.03 -0.85 11.85
CA LEU A 53 -12.73 -0.76 11.18
C LEU A 53 -11.94 0.39 11.80
N ILE A 54 -10.78 0.08 12.37
CA ILE A 54 -9.89 1.05 13.03
C ILE A 54 -8.67 1.28 12.14
N GLU A 55 -8.33 2.56 11.91
CA GLU A 55 -7.13 2.94 11.17
C GLU A 55 -6.36 4.04 11.92
N GLU A 56 -5.04 3.84 12.10
CA GLU A 56 -4.17 4.80 12.79
C GLU A 56 -3.97 6.07 11.97
N LYS A 57 -3.96 5.95 10.66
CA LYS A 57 -3.85 7.07 9.73
C LYS A 57 -5.22 7.67 9.39
N GLU A 58 -5.20 8.70 8.59
CA GLU A 58 -6.39 9.39 8.15
C GLU A 58 -7.16 8.62 7.07
N GLU A 59 -6.43 7.97 6.18
CA GLU A 59 -6.94 7.41 4.94
C GLU A 59 -6.83 5.89 4.89
N LEU A 60 -7.71 5.27 4.09
CA LEU A 60 -7.69 3.84 3.81
C LEU A 60 -6.71 3.47 2.69
N GLY A 61 -6.31 2.21 2.65
CA GLY A 61 -5.58 1.60 1.55
C GLY A 61 -4.06 1.52 1.74
N GLY A 62 -3.52 2.02 2.85
CA GLY A 62 -2.14 1.82 3.30
C GLY A 62 -1.09 1.84 2.21
N LEU A 63 -0.49 0.69 1.94
CA LEU A 63 0.53 0.52 0.89
C LEU A 63 0.10 1.06 -0.49
N PHE A 64 -1.17 0.93 -0.87
CA PHE A 64 -1.67 1.39 -2.16
C PHE A 64 -1.87 2.90 -2.25
N THR A 65 -2.02 3.57 -1.12
CA THR A 65 -2.27 5.02 -1.01
C THR A 65 -1.08 5.76 -0.43
N TYR A 66 -0.78 5.60 0.85
CA TYR A 66 0.37 6.21 1.51
C TYR A 66 1.71 5.73 0.97
N GLY A 67 1.81 4.43 0.68
CA GLY A 67 3.00 3.81 0.10
C GLY A 67 3.15 4.06 -1.40
N MET A 68 2.14 4.64 -2.06
CA MET A 68 2.11 4.94 -3.50
C MET A 68 2.32 3.73 -4.41
N LEU A 69 2.09 2.49 -3.92
CA LEU A 69 2.21 1.27 -4.72
C LEU A 69 0.94 1.06 -5.55
N ASN A 70 0.91 1.64 -6.72
CA ASN A 70 -0.24 1.64 -7.63
C ASN A 70 -0.07 0.75 -8.87
N PHE A 71 0.81 -0.24 -8.78
CA PHE A 71 0.98 -1.33 -9.74
C PHE A 71 0.74 -2.67 -9.06
N ILE A 72 -0.23 -3.45 -9.55
CA ILE A 72 -0.65 -4.70 -8.91
C ILE A 72 -0.37 -5.88 -9.84
N ASP A 73 0.46 -6.81 -9.35
CA ASP A 73 0.55 -8.15 -9.90
C ASP A 73 -0.58 -9.01 -9.34
N TYR A 74 -1.33 -9.66 -10.21
CA TYR A 74 -2.38 -10.57 -9.80
C TYR A 74 -2.25 -11.93 -10.49
N PRO A 75 -2.54 -13.01 -9.77
CA PRO A 75 -2.42 -14.35 -10.33
C PRO A 75 -3.44 -14.56 -11.43
N LYS A 76 -3.00 -15.24 -12.49
CA LYS A 76 -3.86 -15.64 -13.61
C LYS A 76 -4.03 -17.14 -13.59
N GLY A 77 -5.26 -17.59 -13.87
CA GLY A 77 -5.57 -18.98 -14.11
C GLY A 77 -4.95 -19.48 -15.43
N SER A 78 -5.03 -20.77 -15.66
CA SER A 78 -4.47 -21.42 -16.83
C SER A 78 -5.07 -20.92 -18.17
N LYS A 79 -6.24 -20.29 -18.12
CA LYS A 79 -6.93 -19.67 -19.26
C LYS A 79 -6.69 -18.16 -19.36
N GLY A 80 -5.82 -17.60 -18.51
CA GLY A 80 -5.53 -16.17 -18.45
C GLY A 80 -6.55 -15.34 -17.67
N ASP A 81 -7.56 -15.97 -17.08
CA ASP A 81 -8.56 -15.35 -16.20
C ASP A 81 -7.95 -14.95 -14.86
N THR A 82 -8.51 -13.93 -14.23
CA THR A 82 -8.11 -13.52 -12.87
C THR A 82 -8.73 -14.49 -11.89
N VAL A 83 -7.90 -15.11 -11.04
CA VAL A 83 -8.36 -16.09 -10.04
C VAL A 83 -8.75 -15.47 -8.71
N THR A 84 -8.34 -14.24 -8.44
CA THR A 84 -8.72 -13.49 -7.24
C THR A 84 -10.16 -12.97 -7.40
N THR A 85 -10.99 -13.22 -6.39
CA THR A 85 -12.44 -12.93 -6.39
C THR A 85 -12.84 -12.10 -5.17
N GLY A 86 -14.15 -11.93 -4.93
CA GLY A 86 -14.70 -11.24 -3.76
C GLY A 86 -14.45 -9.73 -3.80
N ILE A 87 -14.22 -9.15 -2.62
CA ILE A 87 -14.07 -7.69 -2.43
C ILE A 87 -12.93 -7.13 -3.29
N TYR A 88 -11.81 -7.83 -3.38
CA TYR A 88 -10.71 -7.41 -4.26
C TYR A 88 -11.15 -7.27 -5.73
N GLN A 89 -11.92 -8.23 -6.25
CA GLN A 89 -12.42 -8.17 -7.63
C GLN A 89 -13.41 -7.01 -7.81
N GLU A 90 -14.21 -6.71 -6.79
CA GLU A 90 -15.15 -5.58 -6.78
C GLU A 90 -14.38 -4.25 -6.84
N TRP A 91 -13.44 -4.04 -5.91
CA TRP A 91 -12.58 -2.86 -5.91
C TRP A 91 -11.83 -2.69 -7.23
N ARG A 92 -11.26 -3.78 -7.75
CA ARG A 92 -10.55 -3.77 -9.03
C ARG A 92 -11.44 -3.35 -10.22
N LYS A 93 -12.70 -3.74 -10.23
CA LYS A 93 -13.66 -3.27 -11.24
C LYS A 93 -13.94 -1.78 -11.11
N LEU A 94 -14.02 -1.27 -9.89
CA LEU A 94 -14.23 0.15 -9.62
C LEU A 94 -13.07 1.01 -10.15
N ILE A 95 -11.83 0.55 -10.01
CA ILE A 95 -10.63 1.23 -10.54
C ILE A 95 -10.33 0.96 -12.02
N GLY A 96 -11.25 0.39 -12.77
CA GLY A 96 -11.10 0.17 -14.23
C GLY A 96 -10.46 -1.14 -14.67
N ASN A 97 -10.20 -2.06 -13.74
CA ASN A 97 -9.76 -3.44 -14.04
C ASN A 97 -8.35 -3.57 -14.66
N ASP A 98 -7.51 -2.54 -14.57
CA ASP A 98 -6.12 -2.54 -15.06
C ASP A 98 -5.13 -3.06 -13.99
N VAL A 99 -3.87 -3.22 -14.38
CA VAL A 99 -2.74 -3.52 -13.48
C VAL A 99 -2.28 -2.29 -12.71
N ALA A 100 -2.58 -1.10 -13.22
CA ALA A 100 -2.25 0.19 -12.65
C ALA A 100 -3.51 1.01 -12.38
N PHE A 101 -3.47 1.86 -11.36
CA PHE A 101 -4.58 2.73 -10.98
C PHE A 101 -4.08 4.08 -10.50
N GLY A 102 -4.95 5.09 -10.50
CA GLY A 102 -4.69 6.38 -9.85
C GLY A 102 -4.78 6.24 -8.34
N ILE A 103 -3.84 6.83 -7.60
CA ILE A 103 -3.80 6.70 -6.13
C ILE A 103 -5.06 7.27 -5.51
N GLU A 104 -5.46 8.48 -5.90
CA GLU A 104 -6.69 9.11 -5.39
C GLU A 104 -7.96 8.34 -5.79
N GLU A 105 -7.97 7.74 -6.98
CA GLU A 105 -9.05 6.86 -7.41
C GLU A 105 -9.13 5.59 -6.55
N GLY A 106 -7.98 4.96 -6.30
CA GLY A 106 -7.91 3.77 -5.44
C GLY A 106 -8.42 4.05 -4.02
N LYS A 107 -8.01 5.19 -3.46
CA LYS A 107 -8.48 5.72 -2.17
C LYS A 107 -10.00 5.90 -2.15
N ALA A 108 -10.54 6.67 -3.10
CA ALA A 108 -11.97 6.92 -3.20
C ALA A 108 -12.80 5.62 -3.30
N MET A 109 -12.25 4.60 -3.99
CA MET A 109 -12.94 3.31 -4.09
C MET A 109 -12.90 2.49 -2.80
N PHE A 110 -11.86 2.61 -1.98
CA PHE A 110 -11.88 2.03 -0.63
C PHE A 110 -12.94 2.69 0.25
N TYR A 111 -13.02 4.01 0.24
CA TYR A 111 -14.06 4.74 0.96
C TYR A 111 -15.46 4.36 0.49
N LYS A 112 -15.66 4.25 -0.82
CA LYS A 112 -16.93 3.81 -1.38
C LYS A 112 -17.35 2.45 -0.80
N LEU A 113 -16.48 1.46 -0.84
CA LEU A 113 -16.77 0.12 -0.32
C LEU A 113 -17.15 0.16 1.16
N VAL A 114 -16.46 0.96 1.95
CA VAL A 114 -16.69 1.07 3.40
C VAL A 114 -17.98 1.84 3.70
N SER A 115 -18.20 2.98 3.02
CA SER A 115 -19.34 3.87 3.29
C SER A 115 -20.70 3.31 2.85
N GLU A 116 -20.71 2.35 1.93
CA GLU A 116 -21.94 1.69 1.47
C GLU A 116 -22.46 0.60 2.43
N GLU A 117 -21.69 0.25 3.48
CA GLU A 117 -22.05 -0.82 4.42
C GLU A 117 -22.71 -0.26 5.70
N GLU A 118 -24.00 -0.47 5.88
CA GLU A 118 -24.77 0.03 7.04
C GLU A 118 -24.28 -0.53 8.39
N ASN A 119 -23.72 -1.75 8.41
CA ASN A 119 -23.21 -2.40 9.61
C ASN A 119 -21.73 -2.13 9.89
N LEU A 120 -21.08 -1.21 9.14
CA LEU A 120 -19.66 -0.90 9.26
C LEU A 120 -19.46 0.53 9.76
N THR A 121 -18.77 0.65 10.89
CA THR A 121 -18.27 1.93 11.39
C THR A 121 -16.78 2.05 11.06
N PHE A 122 -16.39 3.09 10.38
CA PHE A 122 -14.98 3.42 10.14
C PHE A 122 -14.49 4.42 11.17
N LEU A 123 -13.33 4.16 11.77
CA LEU A 123 -12.72 4.97 12.81
C LEU A 123 -11.29 5.33 12.40
N PRO A 124 -11.08 6.44 11.65
CA PRO A 124 -9.76 6.91 11.24
C PRO A 124 -9.00 7.57 12.39
N GLN A 125 -7.70 7.86 12.18
CA GLN A 125 -6.82 8.57 13.11
C GLN A 125 -6.87 8.01 14.54
N THR A 126 -6.97 6.69 14.65
CA THR A 126 -7.18 6.00 15.92
C THR A 126 -6.21 4.84 16.06
N LYS A 127 -5.35 4.94 17.07
CA LYS A 127 -4.35 3.92 17.39
C LYS A 127 -4.89 2.91 18.39
N VAL A 128 -4.70 1.63 18.11
CA VAL A 128 -4.85 0.57 19.12
C VAL A 128 -3.59 0.57 19.98
N ILE A 129 -3.77 0.67 21.30
CA ILE A 129 -2.65 0.80 22.24
C ILE A 129 -2.53 -0.38 23.22
N GLU A 130 -3.56 -1.25 23.27
CA GLU A 130 -3.57 -2.39 24.17
C GLU A 130 -4.55 -3.46 23.65
N ALA A 131 -4.18 -4.73 23.74
CA ALA A 131 -5.08 -5.87 23.61
C ALA A 131 -5.50 -6.37 24.97
N ILE A 132 -6.80 -6.57 25.22
CA ILE A 132 -7.32 -7.11 26.49
C ILE A 132 -7.50 -8.60 26.31
N VAL A 133 -6.72 -9.38 27.08
CA VAL A 133 -6.70 -10.85 27.00
C VAL A 133 -7.12 -11.43 28.33
N GLU A 134 -8.20 -12.22 28.34
CA GLU A 134 -8.71 -12.92 29.49
C GLU A 134 -8.76 -14.42 29.20
N ASN A 135 -8.18 -15.24 30.07
CA ASN A 135 -8.16 -16.69 29.91
C ASN A 135 -7.70 -17.14 28.50
N ASN A 136 -6.63 -16.53 27.98
CA ASN A 136 -6.07 -16.81 26.65
C ASN A 136 -7.03 -16.49 25.47
N THR A 137 -7.98 -15.60 25.70
CA THR A 137 -8.94 -15.13 24.70
C THR A 137 -8.92 -13.59 24.66
N VAL A 138 -8.82 -13.03 23.48
CA VAL A 138 -8.94 -11.57 23.29
C VAL A 138 -10.41 -11.20 23.47
N THR A 139 -10.71 -10.35 24.46
CA THR A 139 -12.07 -9.90 24.80
C THR A 139 -12.31 -8.44 24.45
N GLY A 140 -11.26 -7.67 24.23
CA GLY A 140 -11.35 -6.25 23.95
C GLY A 140 -10.02 -5.66 23.50
N LEU A 141 -10.04 -4.37 23.24
CA LEU A 141 -8.86 -3.54 22.99
C LEU A 141 -9.07 -2.13 23.52
N THR A 142 -7.96 -1.45 23.75
CA THR A 142 -7.94 -0.03 24.13
C THR A 142 -7.45 0.79 22.96
N ILE A 143 -8.21 1.81 22.57
CA ILE A 143 -7.86 2.77 21.51
C ILE A 143 -7.50 4.13 22.12
N LYS A 144 -6.73 4.90 21.32
CA LYS A 144 -6.42 6.30 21.59
C LYS A 144 -6.54 7.13 20.32
N ASN A 145 -7.26 8.25 20.41
CA ASN A 145 -7.37 9.25 19.36
C ASN A 145 -7.50 10.67 19.96
N LYS A 146 -7.84 11.67 19.13
CA LYS A 146 -8.02 13.07 19.59
C LYS A 146 -9.11 13.24 20.65
N ASN A 147 -10.10 12.32 20.72
CA ASN A 147 -11.19 12.37 21.69
C ASN A 147 -10.83 11.68 23.02
N GLY A 148 -9.62 11.12 23.15
CA GLY A 148 -9.14 10.45 24.34
C GLY A 148 -8.91 8.96 24.17
N THR A 149 -8.96 8.24 25.29
CA THR A 149 -8.74 6.78 25.36
C THR A 149 -10.05 6.09 25.69
N LYS A 150 -10.34 5.00 24.99
CA LYS A 150 -11.55 4.19 25.22
C LYS A 150 -11.24 2.71 25.06
N THR A 151 -11.87 1.89 25.89
CA THR A 151 -11.87 0.43 25.78
C THR A 151 -13.12 -0.02 25.03
N ILE A 152 -12.96 -0.96 24.10
CA ILE A 152 -14.02 -1.50 23.25
C ILE A 152 -13.93 -3.03 23.27
N ALA A 153 -15.07 -3.69 23.43
CA ALA A 153 -15.17 -5.15 23.40
C ALA A 153 -15.66 -5.64 22.03
N ALA A 154 -15.29 -6.86 21.67
CA ALA A 154 -15.88 -7.56 20.53
C ALA A 154 -15.86 -9.08 20.71
N ASN A 155 -16.68 -9.75 19.88
CA ASN A 155 -16.72 -11.20 19.84
C ASN A 155 -15.55 -11.79 19.04
N SER A 156 -15.05 -11.04 18.04
CA SER A 156 -13.93 -11.44 17.18
C SER A 156 -13.07 -10.24 16.78
N PHE A 157 -11.78 -10.48 16.62
CA PHE A 157 -10.79 -9.49 16.21
C PHE A 157 -10.07 -9.99 14.97
N ILE A 158 -9.88 -9.10 13.99
CA ILE A 158 -9.11 -9.39 12.78
C ILE A 158 -7.93 -8.44 12.76
N ASP A 159 -6.74 -9.00 12.87
CA ASP A 159 -5.50 -8.27 12.69
C ASP A 159 -5.21 -8.16 11.18
N ALA A 160 -5.33 -6.97 10.65
CA ALA A 160 -5.00 -6.63 9.28
C ALA A 160 -3.81 -5.65 9.22
N THR A 161 -3.03 -5.57 10.29
CA THR A 161 -1.77 -4.84 10.29
C THR A 161 -0.72 -5.56 9.46
N GLN A 162 0.22 -4.83 8.88
CA GLN A 162 1.22 -5.41 7.96
C GLN A 162 2.19 -6.37 8.68
N ASP A 163 2.44 -6.17 9.96
CA ASP A 163 3.42 -6.91 10.76
C ASP A 163 2.79 -7.75 11.89
N ALA A 164 1.48 -8.01 11.84
CA ALA A 164 0.72 -8.74 12.87
C ALA A 164 0.82 -8.08 14.26
N ASP A 165 0.83 -6.74 14.30
CA ASP A 165 1.06 -5.95 15.52
C ASP A 165 0.05 -6.25 16.62
N PHE A 166 -1.22 -6.39 16.26
CA PHE A 166 -2.26 -6.68 17.23
C PHE A 166 -2.17 -8.10 17.78
N ALA A 167 -1.85 -9.07 16.93
CA ALA A 167 -1.65 -10.46 17.35
C ALA A 167 -0.46 -10.58 18.33
N VAL A 168 0.64 -9.88 18.04
CA VAL A 168 1.81 -9.80 18.94
C VAL A 168 1.43 -9.10 20.24
N MET A 169 0.69 -7.99 20.17
CA MET A 169 0.17 -7.27 21.34
C MET A 169 -0.71 -8.17 22.22
N ALA A 170 -1.47 -9.07 21.61
CA ALA A 170 -2.30 -10.07 22.28
C ALA A 170 -1.50 -11.28 22.82
N GLY A 171 -0.19 -11.35 22.60
CA GLY A 171 0.68 -12.41 23.11
C GLY A 171 0.84 -13.62 22.16
N ALA A 172 0.45 -13.49 20.89
CA ALA A 172 0.69 -14.57 19.92
C ALA A 172 2.19 -14.79 19.70
N PRO A 173 2.68 -16.04 19.62
CA PRO A 173 4.07 -16.32 19.29
C PRO A 173 4.34 -15.96 17.82
N TYR A 174 5.53 -15.46 17.55
CA TYR A 174 5.93 -15.06 16.20
C TYR A 174 7.42 -15.34 15.94
N PHE A 175 7.80 -15.33 14.68
CA PHE A 175 9.18 -15.36 14.23
C PHE A 175 9.54 -14.03 13.59
N LEU A 176 10.70 -13.48 13.95
CA LEU A 176 11.25 -12.29 13.31
C LEU A 176 12.15 -12.68 12.14
N GLY A 177 11.95 -12.07 10.99
CA GLY A 177 12.71 -12.40 9.77
C GLY A 177 12.52 -13.88 9.40
N ALA A 178 13.61 -14.60 9.14
CA ALA A 178 13.59 -16.01 8.83
C ALA A 178 14.08 -16.87 10.03
N ALA A 179 13.68 -16.52 11.26
CA ALA A 179 14.06 -17.21 12.48
C ALA A 179 13.53 -18.66 12.53
N ASP A 180 12.40 -18.94 11.89
CA ASP A 180 11.80 -20.27 11.73
C ASP A 180 12.72 -21.26 11.01
N ILE A 181 13.63 -20.77 10.17
CA ILE A 181 14.66 -21.58 9.47
C ILE A 181 16.08 -21.27 9.97
N GLY A 182 16.20 -20.69 11.16
CA GLY A 182 17.49 -20.45 11.83
C GLY A 182 18.27 -19.23 11.32
N ASN A 183 17.64 -18.31 10.61
CA ASN A 183 18.28 -17.10 10.08
C ASN A 183 17.48 -15.83 10.41
N PRO A 184 17.46 -15.37 11.68
CA PRO A 184 16.66 -14.23 12.12
C PRO A 184 17.09 -12.90 11.47
N ASP A 185 18.34 -12.78 11.04
CA ASP A 185 18.86 -11.56 10.41
C ASP A 185 18.41 -11.40 8.96
N ARG A 186 17.87 -12.47 8.36
CA ARG A 186 17.33 -12.41 7.00
C ARG A 186 15.95 -11.75 7.00
N LYS A 187 15.92 -10.47 6.68
CA LYS A 187 14.70 -9.67 6.52
C LYS A 187 14.44 -9.37 5.04
N MET A 188 13.21 -9.05 4.71
CA MET A 188 12.87 -8.58 3.37
C MET A 188 13.50 -7.20 3.12
N ALA A 189 13.82 -6.91 1.86
CA ALA A 189 14.17 -5.55 1.47
C ALA A 189 12.95 -4.65 1.60
N VAL A 190 13.16 -3.43 2.07
CA VAL A 190 12.15 -2.37 2.01
C VAL A 190 12.31 -1.57 0.72
N THR A 191 11.28 -0.83 0.33
CA THR A 191 11.30 0.02 -0.86
C THR A 191 10.79 1.41 -0.51
N LEU A 192 11.32 2.42 -1.20
CA LEU A 192 10.73 3.74 -1.27
C LEU A 192 10.23 3.94 -2.70
N MET A 193 8.93 4.14 -2.88
CA MET A 193 8.35 4.43 -4.18
C MET A 193 8.86 5.76 -4.70
N ILE A 194 9.12 5.85 -6.00
CA ILE A 194 9.61 7.06 -6.65
C ILE A 194 8.45 7.73 -7.38
N HIS A 195 8.07 8.92 -6.95
CA HIS A 195 7.02 9.72 -7.58
C HIS A 195 7.64 10.83 -8.41
N LEU A 196 7.32 10.84 -9.72
CA LEU A 196 7.88 11.74 -10.72
C LEU A 196 6.80 12.52 -11.46
N GLN A 197 7.24 13.62 -12.07
CA GLN A 197 6.53 14.38 -13.10
C GLN A 197 7.48 14.63 -14.29
N ASP A 198 6.94 15.18 -15.38
CA ASP A 198 7.66 15.54 -16.59
C ASP A 198 8.33 14.33 -17.32
N VAL A 199 7.71 13.15 -17.29
CA VAL A 199 8.14 11.97 -18.06
C VAL A 199 7.47 11.97 -19.45
N ASP A 200 8.28 11.87 -20.52
CA ASP A 200 7.76 11.68 -21.88
C ASP A 200 7.38 10.21 -22.13
N TRP A 201 6.08 9.91 -22.06
CA TRP A 201 5.55 8.57 -22.26
C TRP A 201 5.86 7.99 -23.65
N LEU A 202 6.02 8.84 -24.67
CA LEU A 202 6.44 8.43 -26.01
C LEU A 202 7.91 7.98 -26.03
N GLY A 203 8.76 8.65 -25.26
CA GLY A 203 10.15 8.23 -25.04
C GLY A 203 10.23 6.86 -24.37
N VAL A 204 9.44 6.62 -23.33
CA VAL A 204 9.30 5.29 -22.68
C VAL A 204 8.84 4.23 -23.69
N PHE A 205 7.84 4.54 -24.52
CA PHE A 205 7.40 3.63 -25.60
C PHE A 205 8.54 3.28 -26.56
N LYS A 206 9.37 4.26 -26.96
CA LYS A 206 10.53 4.02 -27.81
C LYS A 206 11.55 3.11 -27.12
N ALA A 207 11.80 3.30 -25.81
CA ALA A 207 12.70 2.46 -25.01
C ALA A 207 12.22 1.00 -24.96
N VAL A 208 10.94 0.77 -24.73
CA VAL A 208 10.32 -0.57 -24.78
C VAL A 208 10.49 -1.20 -26.15
N ARG A 209 10.14 -0.48 -27.23
CA ARG A 209 10.25 -0.97 -28.61
C ARG A 209 11.68 -1.34 -29.02
N LYS A 210 12.66 -0.59 -28.55
CA LYS A 210 14.08 -0.80 -28.83
C LYS A 210 14.74 -1.78 -27.87
N LYS A 211 14.04 -2.24 -26.82
CA LYS A 211 14.61 -3.06 -25.74
C LYS A 211 15.87 -2.42 -25.13
N THR A 212 15.84 -1.11 -24.93
CA THR A 212 17.02 -0.32 -24.51
C THR A 212 17.63 -0.84 -23.20
N PHE A 213 16.79 -1.35 -22.30
CA PHE A 213 17.21 -1.94 -21.03
C PHE A 213 16.66 -3.38 -20.86
N GLY A 214 16.72 -4.18 -21.93
CA GLY A 214 16.24 -5.57 -21.94
C GLY A 214 14.77 -5.70 -22.28
N GLU A 215 14.21 -6.84 -21.92
CA GLU A 215 12.79 -7.11 -22.18
C GLU A 215 11.90 -6.20 -21.31
N ALA A 216 10.91 -5.60 -21.99
CA ALA A 216 9.93 -4.78 -21.32
C ALA A 216 8.59 -4.86 -22.04
N ARG A 217 7.52 -4.54 -21.33
CA ARG A 217 6.14 -4.48 -21.82
C ARG A 217 5.50 -3.18 -21.37
N MET A 218 4.46 -2.76 -22.07
CA MET A 218 3.67 -1.62 -21.66
C MET A 218 2.24 -1.70 -22.20
N ASN A 219 1.36 -0.97 -21.53
CA ASN A 219 0.03 -0.61 -21.99
C ASN A 219 -0.14 0.92 -21.93
N LEU A 220 -1.36 1.44 -21.85
CA LEU A 220 -1.62 2.88 -21.82
C LEU A 220 -1.24 3.54 -20.49
N THR A 221 -1.26 2.77 -19.39
CA THR A 221 -1.13 3.26 -18.00
C THR A 221 0.11 2.75 -17.29
N ALA A 222 0.78 1.72 -17.81
CA ALA A 222 1.94 1.12 -17.17
C ALA A 222 2.99 0.63 -18.17
N ALA A 223 4.26 0.62 -17.72
CA ALA A 223 5.37 -0.04 -18.40
C ALA A 223 6.18 -0.82 -17.36
N TRP A 224 6.59 -2.06 -17.69
CA TRP A 224 7.29 -2.91 -16.72
C TRP A 224 8.30 -3.84 -17.42
N GLY A 225 9.24 -4.36 -16.61
CA GLY A 225 10.39 -5.13 -17.08
C GLY A 225 11.66 -4.29 -17.02
N PHE A 226 12.28 -4.03 -18.16
CA PHE A 226 13.59 -3.33 -18.23
C PHE A 226 14.66 -4.08 -17.45
N ASP A 227 14.71 -5.40 -17.65
CA ASP A 227 15.44 -6.36 -16.82
C ASP A 227 16.97 -6.13 -16.82
N ASP A 228 17.50 -5.40 -17.79
CA ASP A 228 18.93 -5.10 -17.90
C ASP A 228 19.33 -3.77 -17.24
N LEU A 229 18.40 -3.00 -16.70
CA LEU A 229 18.68 -1.70 -16.08
C LEU A 229 19.72 -1.81 -14.94
N HIS A 230 19.60 -2.84 -14.11
CA HIS A 230 20.52 -3.12 -13.01
C HIS A 230 21.97 -3.40 -13.46
N LYS A 231 22.20 -3.73 -14.72
CA LYS A 231 23.54 -4.02 -15.25
C LYS A 231 24.37 -2.74 -15.47
N THR A 232 23.69 -1.62 -15.69
CA THR A 232 24.31 -0.34 -16.03
C THR A 232 24.20 0.67 -14.89
N TYR A 233 23.15 0.60 -14.09
CA TYR A 233 23.01 1.41 -12.88
C TYR A 233 23.92 0.91 -11.78
N LYS A 234 24.57 1.84 -11.07
CA LYS A 234 25.38 1.54 -9.89
C LYS A 234 24.87 2.33 -8.71
N PRO A 235 24.42 1.66 -7.64
CA PRO A 235 23.95 2.33 -6.45
C PRO A 235 25.02 3.18 -5.78
N VAL A 236 24.61 4.24 -5.11
CA VAL A 236 25.49 5.04 -4.24
C VAL A 236 25.65 4.35 -2.88
N ASN A 237 24.61 3.71 -2.39
CA ASN A 237 24.64 2.95 -1.14
C ASN A 237 24.75 1.46 -1.43
N GLU A 238 25.75 0.79 -0.82
CA GLU A 238 26.01 -0.64 -1.01
C GLU A 238 24.86 -1.56 -0.59
N ASN A 239 23.99 -1.08 0.33
CA ASN A 239 22.82 -1.80 0.79
C ASN A 239 21.58 -1.53 -0.08
N THR A 240 21.74 -0.92 -1.24
CA THR A 240 20.65 -0.68 -2.17
C THR A 240 20.81 -1.43 -3.47
N ARG A 241 19.69 -1.66 -4.14
CA ARG A 241 19.67 -2.27 -5.47
C ARG A 241 18.52 -1.68 -6.28
N LEU A 242 18.82 -1.29 -7.51
CA LEU A 242 17.80 -0.99 -8.50
C LEU A 242 17.46 -2.27 -9.28
N ARG A 243 16.18 -2.61 -9.35
CA ARG A 243 15.69 -3.71 -10.21
C ARG A 243 15.22 -3.16 -11.57
N GLY A 244 14.62 -4.01 -12.37
CA GLY A 244 13.78 -3.57 -13.48
C GLY A 244 12.62 -2.71 -12.97
N LEU A 245 12.12 -1.80 -13.81
CA LEU A 245 11.09 -0.85 -13.39
C LEU A 245 9.69 -1.44 -13.52
N ASN A 246 8.85 -1.16 -12.52
CA ASN A 246 7.40 -1.10 -12.69
C ASN A 246 7.02 0.37 -12.65
N LEU A 247 6.66 0.93 -13.80
CA LEU A 247 6.35 2.34 -14.01
C LEU A 247 4.87 2.50 -14.29
N VAL A 248 4.18 3.30 -13.49
CA VAL A 248 2.78 3.67 -13.67
C VAL A 248 2.67 5.12 -14.11
N LYS A 249 1.74 5.36 -15.04
CA LYS A 249 1.31 6.69 -15.46
C LYS A 249 -0.10 6.95 -14.93
N ASP A 250 -0.24 8.01 -14.13
CA ASP A 250 -1.51 8.52 -13.62
C ASP A 250 -1.62 10.02 -13.91
N GLY A 251 -2.26 10.38 -15.02
CA GLY A 251 -2.26 11.75 -15.51
C GLY A 251 -0.85 12.25 -15.82
N ASP A 252 -0.44 13.31 -15.13
CA ASP A 252 0.89 13.91 -15.21
C ASP A 252 1.86 13.36 -14.13
N ASN A 253 1.39 12.41 -13.31
CA ASN A 253 2.19 11.75 -12.29
C ASN A 253 2.67 10.38 -12.76
N TYR A 254 3.87 10.02 -12.34
CA TYR A 254 4.50 8.76 -12.67
C TYR A 254 5.08 8.13 -11.40
N TYR A 255 4.86 6.84 -11.22
CA TYR A 255 5.27 6.12 -10.03
C TYR A 255 6.16 4.94 -10.42
N ILE A 256 7.30 4.78 -9.74
CA ILE A 256 8.23 3.69 -9.98
C ILE A 256 8.39 2.84 -8.73
N ASN A 257 8.16 1.53 -8.88
CA ASN A 257 8.56 0.51 -7.92
C ASN A 257 9.78 -0.24 -8.46
N ALA A 258 10.96 0.02 -7.92
CA ALA A 258 12.21 -0.59 -8.39
C ALA A 258 13.34 -0.63 -7.35
N LEU A 259 13.38 0.34 -6.41
CA LEU A 259 14.42 0.44 -5.41
C LEU A 259 14.24 -0.62 -4.31
N GLN A 260 15.29 -1.34 -3.98
CA GLN A 260 15.37 -2.23 -2.84
C GLN A 260 16.44 -1.72 -1.86
N ILE A 261 16.10 -1.66 -0.57
CA ILE A 261 17.00 -1.27 0.52
C ILE A 261 17.08 -2.45 1.49
N PHE A 262 18.26 -2.96 1.72
CA PHE A 262 18.50 -4.16 2.54
C PHE A 262 19.03 -3.79 3.92
N GLY A 263 18.93 -4.75 4.85
CA GLY A 263 19.49 -4.59 6.20
C GLY A 263 18.65 -3.69 7.12
N ILE A 264 17.40 -3.43 6.76
CA ILE A 264 16.48 -2.58 7.53
C ILE A 264 15.66 -3.44 8.48
N ASP A 265 15.50 -2.94 9.69
CA ASP A 265 14.51 -3.40 10.65
C ASP A 265 13.29 -2.48 10.64
N GLY A 266 12.21 -2.92 9.99
CA GLY A 266 10.98 -2.13 9.89
C GLY A 266 10.26 -1.92 11.23
N LEU A 267 10.58 -2.73 12.26
CA LEU A 267 10.03 -2.60 13.61
C LEU A 267 10.83 -1.62 14.48
N ASP A 268 12.08 -1.30 14.09
CA ASP A 268 12.90 -0.28 14.79
C ASP A 268 12.71 1.09 14.15
N PRO A 269 12.14 2.08 14.84
CA PRO A 269 11.91 3.42 14.30
C PRO A 269 13.19 4.11 13.82
N VAL A 270 14.34 3.84 14.43
CA VAL A 270 15.63 4.42 14.00
C VAL A 270 16.07 3.81 12.69
N SER A 271 15.99 2.49 12.55
CA SER A 271 16.30 1.79 11.30
C SER A 271 15.34 2.19 10.17
N LYS A 272 14.05 2.35 10.47
CA LYS A 272 13.05 2.83 9.52
C LYS A 272 13.37 4.25 9.03
N GLN A 273 13.75 5.16 9.92
CA GLN A 273 14.17 6.52 9.55
C GLN A 273 15.42 6.52 8.67
N GLN A 274 16.40 5.69 8.99
CA GLN A 274 17.60 5.52 8.16
C GLN A 274 17.26 5.01 6.75
N ALA A 275 16.31 4.07 6.63
CA ALA A 275 15.85 3.57 5.34
C ALA A 275 15.24 4.69 4.49
N ILE A 276 14.46 5.59 5.08
CA ILE A 276 13.87 6.74 4.39
C ILE A 276 14.97 7.67 3.85
N GLU A 277 16.00 7.97 4.65
CA GLU A 277 17.12 8.82 4.23
C GLU A 277 17.93 8.18 3.11
N ILE A 278 18.27 6.90 3.24
CA ILE A 278 18.92 6.12 2.19
C ILE A 278 18.08 6.12 0.91
N GLY A 279 16.79 5.85 1.05
CA GLY A 279 15.84 5.79 -0.06
C GLY A 279 15.73 7.11 -0.81
N LYS A 280 15.69 8.24 -0.11
CA LYS A 280 15.64 9.58 -0.72
C LYS A 280 16.94 9.89 -1.47
N ALA A 281 18.09 9.67 -0.86
CA ALA A 281 19.40 9.90 -1.50
C ALA A 281 19.56 9.02 -2.73
N GLU A 282 19.20 7.74 -2.64
CA GLU A 282 19.28 6.82 -3.78
C GLU A 282 18.27 7.19 -4.88
N THR A 283 17.08 7.69 -4.53
CA THR A 283 16.08 8.16 -5.50
C THR A 283 16.60 9.33 -6.31
N GLU A 284 17.26 10.31 -5.69
CA GLU A 284 17.89 11.43 -6.41
C GLU A 284 18.94 10.92 -7.43
N HIS A 285 19.76 9.95 -7.03
CA HIS A 285 20.75 9.35 -7.91
C HIS A 285 20.13 8.52 -9.04
N ILE A 286 19.07 7.74 -8.75
CA ILE A 286 18.31 7.00 -9.76
C ILE A 286 17.70 7.95 -10.79
N VAL A 287 17.08 9.04 -10.36
CA VAL A 287 16.45 10.00 -11.28
C VAL A 287 17.50 10.70 -12.15
N ALA A 288 18.63 11.11 -11.57
CA ALA A 288 19.74 11.68 -12.36
C ALA A 288 20.25 10.68 -13.41
N TYR A 289 20.42 9.42 -13.04
CA TYR A 289 20.81 8.36 -13.97
C TYR A 289 19.78 8.15 -15.09
N LEU A 290 18.49 8.12 -14.75
CA LEU A 290 17.40 7.94 -15.73
C LEU A 290 17.34 9.13 -16.69
N ASN A 291 17.51 10.35 -16.21
CA ASN A 291 17.53 11.56 -17.05
C ASN A 291 18.62 11.50 -18.12
N GLU A 292 19.77 10.94 -17.81
CA GLU A 292 20.90 10.84 -18.73
C GLU A 292 20.81 9.64 -19.69
N ASN A 293 20.18 8.54 -19.25
CA ASN A 293 20.32 7.25 -19.92
C ASN A 293 19.01 6.64 -20.44
N PHE A 294 17.84 7.08 -19.94
CA PHE A 294 16.58 6.43 -20.26
C PHE A 294 15.69 7.35 -21.13
N PRO A 295 15.40 6.98 -22.40
CA PRO A 295 14.56 7.77 -23.28
C PRO A 295 13.17 8.02 -22.66
N GLY A 296 12.81 9.30 -22.54
CA GLY A 296 11.56 9.76 -21.94
C GLY A 296 11.70 10.27 -20.52
N PHE A 297 12.88 10.14 -19.91
CA PHE A 297 13.15 10.68 -18.57
C PHE A 297 14.03 11.94 -18.58
N GLU A 298 14.38 12.47 -19.74
CA GLU A 298 15.33 13.58 -19.88
C GLU A 298 14.98 14.82 -19.04
N ASN A 299 13.70 15.03 -18.76
CA ASN A 299 13.20 16.15 -17.95
C ASN A 299 12.46 15.71 -16.67
N ALA A 300 12.50 14.42 -16.36
CA ALA A 300 11.80 13.88 -15.21
C ALA A 300 12.29 14.50 -13.90
N LYS A 301 11.37 14.81 -13.00
CA LYS A 301 11.64 15.41 -11.70
C LYS A 301 10.93 14.65 -10.60
N ILE A 302 11.55 14.57 -9.44
CA ILE A 302 10.91 14.06 -8.22
C ILE A 302 9.80 15.03 -7.84
N ALA A 303 8.58 14.52 -7.74
CA ALA A 303 7.40 15.29 -7.36
C ALA A 303 7.18 15.27 -5.85
N SER A 304 7.24 14.10 -5.24
CA SER A 304 7.14 13.91 -3.79
C SER A 304 7.71 12.55 -3.38
N TYR A 305 7.66 12.28 -2.09
CA TYR A 305 7.98 10.97 -1.52
C TYR A 305 6.74 10.40 -0.82
N PRO A 306 6.58 9.08 -0.76
CA PRO A 306 5.55 8.46 0.05
C PRO A 306 5.72 8.83 1.53
N THR A 307 4.63 8.77 2.28
CA THR A 307 4.61 9.07 3.71
C THR A 307 4.69 7.80 4.57
N GLU A 308 4.77 6.65 3.91
CA GLU A 308 4.92 5.33 4.52
C GLU A 308 5.99 4.50 3.82
#